data_765f2163559b23a2024a6e3f8408042a
#
_entry.id   765f2163559b23a2024a6e3f8408042a
#
_cell.length_a   1.000
_cell.length_b   1.000
_cell.length_c   1.000
_cell.angle_alpha   90.00
_cell.angle_beta   90.00
_cell.angle_gamma   90.00
#
_symmetry.space_group_name_H-M   'P 1'
#
loop_
_entity.id
_entity.type
_entity.pdbx_description
1 polymer ?
#
loop_
_entity_poly.entity_id
_entity_poly.type
_entity_poly.pdbx_seq_one_letter_code
_entity_poly.pdbx_strand_id
1 'polypeptide(L)' 'MTLADRLNKIIDEQGLTKRAFAKTLGVSENYIYQLTGSQEKLTTISETLAKLIALEFVYDKDWIINGGKS' A
#
# COMPACT_ATOMS: atom_id res chain seq x y z
N MET A 1 11.37 0.97 -7.74
CA MET A 1 10.54 0.31 -6.70
C MET A 1 9.23 -0.14 -7.32
N THR A 2 8.83 -1.36 -7.01
CA THR A 2 7.50 -1.84 -7.40
C THR A 2 6.46 -1.29 -6.42
N LEU A 3 5.19 -1.46 -6.78
CA LEU A 3 4.11 -1.11 -5.86
C LEU A 3 4.24 -1.88 -4.54
N ALA A 4 4.58 -3.17 -4.63
CA ALA A 4 4.78 -3.99 -3.42
C ALA A 4 5.88 -3.40 -2.53
N ASP A 5 6.98 -2.96 -3.14
CA ASP A 5 8.08 -2.34 -2.39
C ASP A 5 7.61 -1.07 -1.68
N ARG A 6 6.85 -0.24 -2.36
CA ARG A 6 6.36 1.01 -1.77
C ARG A 6 5.40 0.75 -0.61
N LEU A 7 4.49 -0.20 -0.79
CA LEU A 7 3.54 -0.53 0.28
C LEU A 7 4.24 -1.16 1.48
N ASN A 8 5.21 -2.04 1.22
CA ASN A 8 5.99 -2.63 2.31
C ASN A 8 6.80 -1.57 3.04
N LYS A 9 7.31 -0.58 2.32
CA LYS A 9 8.03 0.54 2.95
C LYS A 9 7.11 1.32 3.88
N ILE A 10 5.88 1.61 3.45
CA ILE A 10 4.92 2.31 4.29
C ILE A 10 4.62 1.50 5.55
N ILE A 11 4.33 0.21 5.38
CA ILE A 11 4.02 -0.66 6.50
C ILE A 11 5.16 -0.68 7.51
N ASP A 12 6.39 -0.79 7.01
CA ASP A 12 7.57 -0.84 7.84
C ASP A 12 7.80 0.48 8.57
N GLU A 13 7.68 1.60 7.86
CA GLU A 13 7.88 2.93 8.44
C GLU A 13 6.85 3.23 9.53
N GLN A 14 5.63 2.73 9.34
CA GLN A 14 4.56 2.93 10.32
C GLN A 14 4.61 1.93 11.47
N GLY A 15 5.51 0.96 11.39
CA GLY A 15 5.62 -0.05 12.44
C GLY A 15 4.41 -0.96 12.52
N LEU A 16 3.74 -1.20 11.40
CA LEU A 16 2.52 -2.00 11.37
C LEU A 16 2.80 -3.40 10.84
N THR A 17 1.87 -4.32 11.14
CA THR A 17 1.81 -5.58 10.43
C THR A 17 0.91 -5.39 9.23
N LYS A 18 0.97 -6.33 8.27
CA LYS A 18 0.06 -6.28 7.12
C LYS A 18 -1.39 -6.39 7.57
N ARG A 19 -1.65 -7.16 8.61
CA ARG A 19 -2.98 -7.30 9.18
C ARG A 19 -3.49 -5.97 9.74
N ALA A 20 -2.65 -5.28 10.51
CA ALA A 20 -3.02 -4.00 11.08
C ALA A 20 -3.23 -2.95 9.99
N PHE A 21 -2.38 -2.98 8.96
CA PHE A 21 -2.49 -2.09 7.82
C PHE A 21 -3.83 -2.28 7.09
N ALA A 22 -4.18 -3.54 6.83
CA ALA A 22 -5.46 -3.86 6.20
C ALA A 22 -6.65 -3.39 7.05
N LYS A 23 -6.57 -3.63 8.35
CA LYS A 23 -7.64 -3.25 9.26
C LYS A 23 -7.83 -1.73 9.30
N THR A 24 -6.73 -1.00 9.34
CA THR A 24 -6.77 0.47 9.35
C THR A 24 -7.44 1.00 8.09
N LEU A 25 -7.19 0.37 6.95
CA LEU A 25 -7.74 0.81 5.67
C LEU A 25 -9.13 0.24 5.39
N GLY A 26 -9.59 -0.70 6.21
CA GLY A 26 -10.91 -1.31 6.00
C GLY A 26 -10.96 -2.29 4.85
N VAL A 27 -9.83 -2.92 4.52
CA VAL A 27 -9.77 -3.92 3.44
C VAL A 27 -9.35 -5.26 4.02
N SER A 28 -9.50 -6.32 3.23
CA SER A 28 -9.14 -7.66 3.69
C SER A 28 -7.62 -7.80 3.77
N GLU A 29 -7.16 -8.61 4.72
CA GLU A 29 -5.75 -8.92 4.87
C GLU A 29 -5.23 -9.62 3.60
N ASN A 30 -6.04 -10.50 3.04
CA ASN A 30 -5.66 -11.22 1.82
C ASN A 30 -5.38 -10.26 0.65
N TYR A 31 -6.17 -9.21 0.54
CA TYR A 31 -5.96 -8.20 -0.49
C TYR A 31 -4.59 -7.53 -0.32
N ILE A 32 -4.23 -7.20 0.91
CA ILE A 32 -2.93 -6.59 1.19
C ILE A 32 -1.80 -7.57 0.86
N TYR A 33 -1.97 -8.86 1.17
CA TYR A 33 -0.97 -9.86 0.81
C TYR A 33 -0.79 -9.96 -0.70
N GLN A 34 -1.87 -9.84 -1.47
CA GLN A 34 -1.78 -9.86 -2.92
C GLN A 34 -1.03 -8.64 -3.48
N LEU A 35 -1.14 -7.51 -2.79
CA LEU A 35 -0.44 -6.29 -3.21
C LEU A 35 1.02 -6.27 -2.79
N THR A 36 1.36 -6.92 -1.70
CA THR A 36 2.68 -6.80 -1.07
C THR A 36 3.49 -8.08 -1.04
N GLY A 37 2.88 -9.21 -1.41
CA GLY A 37 3.54 -10.50 -1.34
C GLY A 37 4.55 -10.73 -2.44
N SER A 38 5.39 -11.74 -2.26
CA SER A 38 6.44 -12.07 -3.21
C SER A 38 5.90 -12.58 -4.55
N GLN A 39 4.67 -13.06 -4.56
CA GLN A 39 4.03 -13.54 -5.78
C GLN A 39 3.10 -12.52 -6.40
N GLU A 40 3.33 -11.28 -6.19
CA GLU A 40 2.59 -10.12 -6.65
C GLU A 40 1.49 -10.43 -7.68
N LYS A 41 0.32 -10.79 -7.21
CA LYS A 41 -0.80 -11.04 -8.11
C LYS A 41 -1.44 -9.74 -8.59
N LEU A 42 -1.27 -8.70 -7.80
CA LEU A 42 -1.76 -7.37 -8.14
C LEU A 42 -0.56 -6.43 -8.24
N THR A 43 -0.41 -5.80 -9.40
CA THR A 43 0.70 -4.87 -9.65
C THR A 43 0.21 -3.42 -9.68
N THR A 44 -1.11 -3.22 -9.57
CA THR A 44 -1.69 -1.88 -9.54
C THR A 44 -2.60 -1.76 -8.32
N ILE A 45 -2.77 -0.54 -7.86
CA ILE A 45 -3.62 -0.24 -6.71
C ILE A 45 -4.74 0.69 -7.18
N SER A 46 -5.93 0.55 -6.60
CA SER A 46 -7.01 1.45 -6.94
C SER A 46 -6.70 2.84 -6.42
N GLU A 47 -7.17 3.84 -7.16
CA GLU A 47 -6.97 5.22 -6.74
C GLU A 47 -7.63 5.50 -5.40
N THR A 48 -8.78 4.90 -5.15
CA THR A 48 -9.48 5.06 -3.87
C THR A 48 -8.62 4.56 -2.72
N LEU A 49 -8.03 3.39 -2.86
CA LEU A 49 -7.18 2.84 -1.80
C LEU A 49 -5.91 3.67 -1.62
N ALA A 50 -5.29 4.08 -2.71
CA ALA A 50 -4.10 4.94 -2.64
C ALA A 50 -4.41 6.24 -1.92
N LYS A 51 -5.59 6.81 -2.20
CA LYS A 51 -6.01 8.04 -1.55
C LYS A 51 -6.22 7.83 -0.05
N LEU A 52 -6.81 6.70 0.33
CA LEU A 52 -6.99 6.38 1.75
C LEU A 52 -5.65 6.26 2.46
N ILE A 53 -4.70 5.60 1.84
CA ILE A 53 -3.36 5.44 2.41
C ILE A 53 -2.69 6.81 2.56
N ALA A 54 -2.80 7.65 1.53
CA ALA A 54 -2.20 8.97 1.54
C ALA A 54 -2.76 9.82 2.68
N LEU A 55 -4.08 9.75 2.89
CA LEU A 55 -4.72 10.53 3.95
C LEU A 55 -4.46 9.97 5.33
N GLU A 56 -4.51 8.64 5.47
CA GLU A 56 -4.37 8.00 6.77
C GLU A 56 -2.95 8.10 7.31
N PHE A 57 -1.96 7.95 6.45
CA PHE A 57 -0.56 7.88 6.85
C PHE A 57 0.28 9.07 6.38
N VAL A 58 -0.35 10.03 5.73
CA VAL A 58 0.30 11.27 5.25
C VAL A 58 1.40 10.96 4.23
N TYR A 59 1.02 10.25 3.18
CA TYR A 59 1.91 9.99 2.04
C TYR A 59 1.36 10.67 0.80
N ASP A 60 2.21 10.80 -0.22
CA ASP A 60 1.83 11.35 -1.51
C ASP A 60 1.14 10.26 -2.34
N LYS A 61 -0.09 10.51 -2.76
CA LYS A 61 -0.85 9.56 -3.57
C LYS A 61 -0.10 9.22 -4.87
N ASP A 62 0.51 10.20 -5.51
CA ASP A 62 1.24 9.96 -6.75
C ASP A 62 2.44 9.06 -6.53
N TRP A 63 3.12 9.22 -5.40
CA TRP A 63 4.22 8.35 -5.07
C TRP A 63 3.72 6.91 -4.85
N ILE A 64 2.58 6.75 -4.20
CA ILE A 64 2.03 5.42 -3.96
C ILE A 64 1.69 4.74 -5.29
N ILE A 65 1.04 5.44 -6.19
CA ILE A 65 0.59 4.88 -7.46
C ILE A 65 1.73 4.72 -8.46
N ASN A 66 2.55 5.75 -8.61
CA ASN A 66 3.52 5.85 -9.69
C ASN A 66 4.98 5.86 -9.25
N GLY A 67 5.23 5.82 -7.95
CA GLY A 67 6.59 5.86 -7.44
C GLY A 67 7.20 7.26 -7.46
N GLY A 68 6.36 8.29 -7.50
CA GLY A 68 6.85 9.67 -7.52
C GLY A 68 7.45 10.10 -8.83
N LYS A 69 7.22 9.37 -9.87
CA LYS A 69 7.70 9.73 -11.20
C LYS A 69 6.73 10.68 -11.86
N SER A 70 7.25 11.73 -12.33
CA SER A 70 6.50 12.67 -13.14
C SER A 70 6.66 12.33 -14.61
#